data_a67dc12c727163dcbefb23d9b2ea1e54
#
_entry.id   a67dc12c727163dcbefb23d9b2ea1e54
#
_cell.length_a   1.000
_cell.length_b   1.000
_cell.length_c   1.000
_cell.angle_alpha   90.00
_cell.angle_beta   90.00
_cell.angle_gamma   90.00
#
_symmetry.space_group_name_H-M   'P 1'
#
loop_
_entity.id
_entity.type
_entity.pdbx_description
1 polymer ?
#
loop_
_entity_poly.entity_id
_entity_poly.type
_entity_poly.pdbx_seq_one_letter_code
_entity_poly.pdbx_strand_id
1 'polypeptide(L)'
;MSNRAEANIDLTAIAANVKKLKTTSSSELMAVVKADAYGHGLVPVAKAALNAGASWLGVALVEEAHSLRAAGVTAPILAWLVSPGSNYAAAIDANIDLAVPSLDIFKEIVATGKRARIHIEVDTGMTRGGFLEEWSEFLKSEFSKVEVVGVFSHFARADEVSEKQNQDQLANFNNAIADLVAVGVTPKLKHLANSAATLTNQSAAFDLVRTGIAMYGLTPDLENLGTSKSLGLLAAMQVRAKLHLVKKVPANSPVGYGATESTSRDTVLGVVA
;
A
#
# COMPACT_ATOMS: atom_id res chain seq x y z
N MET A 1 22.12 -21.20 18.29
CA MET A 1 21.52 -22.20 17.37
C MET A 1 21.60 -21.65 15.96
N SER A 2 22.04 -22.43 14.99
CA SER A 2 22.05 -21.95 13.60
C SER A 2 20.64 -22.01 13.02
N ASN A 3 20.14 -20.90 12.50
CA ASN A 3 18.80 -20.85 11.88
C ASN A 3 18.72 -21.85 10.70
N ARG A 4 17.62 -22.60 10.60
CA ARG A 4 17.35 -23.50 9.48
C ARG A 4 16.98 -22.70 8.24
N ALA A 5 16.18 -21.66 8.44
CA ALA A 5 15.79 -20.69 7.42
C ALA A 5 15.84 -19.28 8.02
N GLU A 6 16.08 -18.30 7.18
CA GLU A 6 16.11 -16.88 7.54
C GLU A 6 15.60 -16.03 6.39
N ALA A 7 14.95 -14.93 6.72
CA ALA A 7 14.63 -13.85 5.81
C ALA A 7 15.47 -12.63 6.21
N ASN A 8 16.40 -12.25 5.36
CA ASN A 8 17.25 -11.07 5.56
C ASN A 8 16.61 -9.86 4.87
N ILE A 9 16.34 -8.82 5.64
CA ILE A 9 15.78 -7.57 5.13
C ILE A 9 16.87 -6.52 4.99
N ASP A 10 17.03 -5.99 3.79
CA ASP A 10 17.96 -4.91 3.47
C ASP A 10 17.25 -3.56 3.52
N LEU A 11 17.38 -2.87 4.65
CA LEU A 11 16.80 -1.53 4.83
C LEU A 11 17.49 -0.48 3.95
N THR A 12 18.72 -0.75 3.48
CA THR A 12 19.43 0.14 2.54
C THR A 12 18.76 0.07 1.16
N ALA A 13 18.37 -1.13 0.73
CA ALA A 13 17.58 -1.31 -0.49
C ALA A 13 16.22 -0.59 -0.40
N ILE A 14 15.49 -0.71 0.73
CA ILE A 14 14.26 0.06 0.97
C ILE A 14 14.52 1.56 0.82
N ALA A 15 15.54 2.09 1.49
CA ALA A 15 15.88 3.51 1.43
C ALA A 15 16.26 3.97 0.00
N ALA A 16 16.99 3.16 -0.75
CA ALA A 16 17.35 3.44 -2.15
C ALA A 16 16.10 3.47 -3.05
N ASN A 17 15.21 2.49 -2.89
CA ASN A 17 13.96 2.42 -3.65
C ASN A 17 13.04 3.63 -3.35
N VAL A 18 12.89 4.02 -2.07
CA VAL A 18 12.11 5.22 -1.69
C VAL A 18 12.70 6.47 -2.34
N LYS A 19 14.02 6.68 -2.28
CA LYS A 19 14.69 7.80 -2.94
C LYS A 19 14.45 7.79 -4.45
N LYS A 20 14.55 6.63 -5.09
CA LYS A 20 14.28 6.46 -6.52
C LYS A 20 12.83 6.84 -6.85
N LEU A 21 11.85 6.30 -6.11
CA LEU A 21 10.43 6.58 -6.32
C LEU A 21 10.09 8.06 -6.09
N LYS A 22 10.73 8.70 -5.11
CA LYS A 22 10.56 10.14 -4.88
C LYS A 22 11.04 11.00 -6.05
N THR A 23 12.02 10.55 -6.82
CA THR A 23 12.51 11.30 -7.99
C THR A 23 11.63 11.10 -9.23
N THR A 24 10.70 10.16 -9.24
CA THR A 24 9.78 9.94 -10.37
C THR A 24 8.63 10.94 -10.42
N SER A 25 8.36 11.65 -9.32
CA SER A 25 7.28 12.63 -9.21
C SER A 25 7.71 13.79 -8.32
N SER A 26 7.16 14.99 -8.55
CA SER A 26 7.29 16.15 -7.66
C SER A 26 6.40 16.05 -6.42
N SER A 27 5.49 15.05 -6.38
CA SER A 27 4.53 14.85 -5.31
C SER A 27 5.19 14.38 -4.01
N GLU A 28 4.49 14.53 -2.90
CA GLU A 28 4.86 13.84 -1.67
C GLU A 28 4.78 12.32 -1.84
N LEU A 29 5.48 11.58 -0.98
CA LEU A 29 5.49 10.12 -1.03
C LEU A 29 4.99 9.53 0.28
N MET A 30 3.93 8.72 0.18
CA MET A 30 3.44 7.85 1.23
C MET A 30 4.06 6.45 1.07
N ALA A 31 4.87 6.06 2.06
CA ALA A 31 5.38 4.70 2.15
C ALA A 31 4.30 3.76 2.71
N VAL A 32 3.90 2.77 1.91
CA VAL A 32 2.85 1.81 2.30
C VAL A 32 3.48 0.65 3.05
N VAL A 33 3.25 0.60 4.37
CA VAL A 33 3.89 -0.35 5.30
C VAL A 33 2.90 -1.32 5.97
N LYS A 34 1.71 -1.49 5.39
CA LYS A 34 0.70 -2.45 5.86
C LYS A 34 1.21 -3.88 5.87
N ALA A 35 0.54 -4.77 6.60
CA ALA A 35 0.83 -6.20 6.69
C ALA A 35 2.30 -6.45 7.07
N ASP A 36 2.71 -5.86 8.21
CA ASP A 36 4.09 -5.89 8.71
C ASP A 36 5.11 -5.43 7.65
N ALA A 37 4.79 -4.33 6.94
CA ALA A 37 5.58 -3.83 5.81
C ALA A 37 5.79 -4.93 4.74
N TYR A 38 4.69 -5.57 4.31
CA TYR A 38 4.72 -6.70 3.37
C TYR A 38 5.63 -7.86 3.87
N GLY A 39 5.64 -8.08 5.18
CA GLY A 39 6.47 -9.10 5.83
C GLY A 39 7.93 -8.70 6.03
N HIS A 40 8.28 -7.43 5.85
CA HIS A 40 9.66 -6.94 6.00
C HIS A 40 9.95 -6.32 7.37
N GLY A 41 8.96 -6.27 8.27
CA GLY A 41 9.06 -5.65 9.59
C GLY A 41 8.59 -4.19 9.61
N LEU A 42 7.43 -3.95 10.19
CA LEU A 42 6.70 -2.67 10.17
C LEU A 42 7.56 -1.49 10.60
N VAL A 43 8.09 -1.53 11.81
CA VAL A 43 8.78 -0.39 12.42
C VAL A 43 10.13 -0.08 11.77
N PRO A 44 11.02 -1.06 11.53
CA PRO A 44 12.29 -0.79 10.85
C PRO A 44 12.11 -0.21 9.45
N VAL A 45 11.18 -0.77 8.66
CA VAL A 45 10.91 -0.30 7.30
C VAL A 45 10.30 1.10 7.31
N ALA A 46 9.33 1.38 8.18
CA ALA A 46 8.73 2.71 8.31
C ALA A 46 9.79 3.78 8.61
N LYS A 47 10.68 3.52 9.58
CA LYS A 47 11.77 4.44 9.91
C LYS A 47 12.76 4.62 8.75
N ALA A 48 13.13 3.54 8.06
CA ALA A 48 14.01 3.61 6.90
C ALA A 48 13.39 4.43 5.76
N ALA A 49 12.10 4.23 5.47
CA ALA A 49 11.38 4.96 4.43
C ALA A 49 11.27 6.46 4.76
N LEU A 50 10.93 6.84 5.99
CA LEU A 50 10.89 8.23 6.44
C LEU A 50 12.25 8.90 6.34
N ASN A 51 13.31 8.24 6.80
CA ASN A 51 14.69 8.75 6.69
C ASN A 51 15.15 8.88 5.22
N ALA A 52 14.56 8.13 4.31
CA ALA A 52 14.84 8.21 2.88
C ALA A 52 14.02 9.27 2.13
N GLY A 53 13.08 9.95 2.82
CA GLY A 53 12.33 11.07 2.27
C GLY A 53 10.84 10.79 2.02
N ALA A 54 10.29 9.67 2.50
CA ALA A 54 8.84 9.53 2.61
C ALA A 54 8.31 10.54 3.63
N SER A 55 7.22 11.23 3.31
CA SER A 55 6.59 12.22 4.21
C SER A 55 5.36 11.67 4.94
N TRP A 56 4.81 10.57 4.47
CA TRP A 56 3.64 9.88 4.99
C TRP A 56 3.89 8.38 5.13
N LEU A 57 3.15 7.76 6.05
CA LEU A 57 3.03 6.31 6.12
C LEU A 57 1.57 5.91 5.84
N GLY A 58 1.40 4.81 5.12
CA GLY A 58 0.10 4.22 4.83
C GLY A 58 0.02 2.81 5.40
N VAL A 59 -1.00 2.53 6.19
CA VAL A 59 -1.28 1.22 6.77
C VAL A 59 -2.70 0.77 6.45
N ALA A 60 -2.98 -0.52 6.57
CA ALA A 60 -4.32 -1.03 6.40
C ALA A 60 -5.14 -0.79 7.67
N LEU A 61 -4.64 -1.22 8.81
CA LEU A 61 -5.36 -1.31 10.07
C LEU A 61 -4.95 -0.19 11.04
N VAL A 62 -5.89 0.23 11.88
CA VAL A 62 -5.63 1.20 12.96
C VAL A 62 -4.60 0.65 13.94
N GLU A 63 -4.58 -0.65 14.20
CA GLU A 63 -3.63 -1.34 15.09
C GLU A 63 -2.19 -1.26 14.58
N GLU A 64 -1.98 -1.30 13.26
CA GLU A 64 -0.67 -1.09 12.66
C GLU A 64 -0.18 0.36 12.90
N ALA A 65 -1.09 1.33 12.76
CA ALA A 65 -0.80 2.72 13.05
C ALA A 65 -0.46 2.94 14.53
N HIS A 66 -1.21 2.33 15.46
CA HIS A 66 -0.90 2.38 16.89
C HIS A 66 0.48 1.78 17.21
N SER A 67 0.83 0.67 16.55
CA SER A 67 2.16 0.04 16.70
C SER A 67 3.28 0.98 16.27
N LEU A 68 3.10 1.73 15.19
CA LEU A 68 4.04 2.76 14.73
C LEU A 68 4.12 3.93 15.73
N ARG A 69 2.99 4.40 16.27
CA ARG A 69 2.96 5.46 17.29
C ARG A 69 3.67 5.02 18.57
N ALA A 70 3.43 3.78 19.02
CA ALA A 70 4.11 3.21 20.19
C ALA A 70 5.64 3.10 19.99
N ALA A 71 6.09 2.90 18.72
CA ALA A 71 7.52 2.90 18.37
C ALA A 71 8.12 4.32 18.18
N GLY A 72 7.37 5.38 18.51
CA GLY A 72 7.83 6.77 18.48
C GLY A 72 7.77 7.42 17.10
N VAL A 73 7.03 6.86 16.12
CA VAL A 73 6.83 7.50 14.82
C VAL A 73 5.88 8.68 14.97
N THR A 74 6.31 9.89 14.57
CA THR A 74 5.55 11.14 14.62
C THR A 74 5.02 11.60 13.27
N ALA A 75 5.54 11.06 12.17
CA ALA A 75 5.09 11.37 10.81
C ALA A 75 3.58 11.11 10.65
N PRO A 76 2.88 11.77 9.71
CA PRO A 76 1.50 11.48 9.39
C PRO A 76 1.31 10.01 9.00
N ILE A 77 0.22 9.39 9.48
CA ILE A 77 -0.14 7.99 9.18
C ILE A 77 -1.60 7.96 8.76
N LEU A 78 -1.88 7.37 7.61
CA LEU A 78 -3.23 7.07 7.14
C LEU A 78 -3.53 5.57 7.32
N ALA A 79 -4.63 5.25 8.02
CA ALA A 79 -5.21 3.91 8.09
C ALA A 79 -6.45 3.86 7.18
N TRP A 80 -6.53 2.88 6.26
CA TRP A 80 -7.60 2.87 5.25
C TRP A 80 -8.57 1.69 5.29
N LEU A 81 -8.32 0.62 6.03
CA LEU A 81 -9.31 -0.41 6.33
C LEU A 81 -9.88 -0.17 7.73
N VAL A 82 -10.63 0.90 7.85
CA VAL A 82 -11.29 1.28 9.09
C VAL A 82 -12.63 0.53 9.14
N SER A 83 -12.79 -0.35 10.13
CA SER A 83 -13.99 -1.17 10.27
C SER A 83 -15.05 -0.51 11.13
N PRO A 84 -16.35 -0.75 10.90
CA PRO A 84 -17.41 -0.33 11.81
C PRO A 84 -17.13 -0.79 13.25
N GLY A 85 -17.40 0.08 14.22
CA GLY A 85 -17.16 -0.20 15.65
C GLY A 85 -15.69 -0.13 16.09
N SER A 86 -14.77 0.31 15.23
CA SER A 86 -13.37 0.57 15.62
C SER A 86 -13.28 1.63 16.71
N ASN A 87 -12.21 1.59 17.50
CA ASN A 87 -11.97 2.64 18.50
C ASN A 87 -11.42 3.92 17.84
N TYR A 88 -12.30 4.62 17.12
CA TYR A 88 -11.95 5.87 16.43
C TYR A 88 -11.41 6.94 17.38
N ALA A 89 -11.97 7.03 18.60
CA ALA A 89 -11.53 8.02 19.57
C ALA A 89 -10.04 7.84 19.93
N ALA A 90 -9.59 6.60 20.13
CA ALA A 90 -8.18 6.31 20.40
C ALA A 90 -7.29 6.60 19.17
N ALA A 91 -7.77 6.32 17.96
CA ALA A 91 -7.04 6.63 16.73
C ALA A 91 -6.86 8.15 16.57
N ILE A 92 -7.92 8.95 16.83
CA ILE A 92 -7.88 10.41 16.77
C ILE A 92 -6.89 10.96 17.81
N ASP A 93 -6.94 10.45 19.05
CA ASP A 93 -6.03 10.86 20.12
C ASP A 93 -4.56 10.54 19.79
N ALA A 94 -4.32 9.48 19.03
CA ALA A 94 -3.00 9.11 18.55
C ALA A 94 -2.57 9.86 17.28
N ASN A 95 -3.33 10.85 16.81
CA ASN A 95 -3.10 11.57 15.56
C ASN A 95 -2.94 10.64 14.34
N ILE A 96 -3.83 9.67 14.23
CA ILE A 96 -3.95 8.79 13.07
C ILE A 96 -5.03 9.33 12.15
N ASP A 97 -4.71 9.54 10.89
CA ASP A 97 -5.67 9.94 9.86
C ASP A 97 -6.49 8.71 9.45
N LEU A 98 -7.80 8.86 9.30
CA LEU A 98 -8.73 7.77 9.03
C LEU A 98 -9.29 7.89 7.61
N ALA A 99 -9.29 6.80 6.86
CA ALA A 99 -10.04 6.76 5.62
C ALA A 99 -11.55 6.64 5.91
N VAL A 100 -12.34 7.30 5.08
CA VAL A 100 -13.81 7.28 5.17
C VAL A 100 -14.35 6.74 3.85
N PRO A 101 -14.69 5.44 3.79
CA PRO A 101 -15.19 4.80 2.58
C PRO A 101 -16.73 4.78 2.47
N SER A 102 -17.48 5.13 3.54
CA SER A 102 -18.93 5.05 3.59
C SER A 102 -19.55 6.05 4.55
N LEU A 103 -20.85 6.31 4.42
CA LEU A 103 -21.62 7.16 5.32
C LEU A 103 -21.62 6.64 6.76
N ASP A 104 -21.71 5.34 6.95
CA ASP A 104 -21.77 4.75 8.29
C ASP A 104 -20.47 4.98 9.05
N ILE A 105 -19.33 4.74 8.40
CA ILE A 105 -18.00 5.05 8.99
C ILE A 105 -17.88 6.54 9.30
N PHE A 106 -18.34 7.42 8.40
CA PHE A 106 -18.34 8.85 8.64
C PHE A 106 -19.16 9.24 9.88
N LYS A 107 -20.39 8.71 10.00
CA LYS A 107 -21.28 8.95 11.14
C LYS A 107 -20.67 8.46 12.45
N GLU A 108 -20.06 7.28 12.47
CA GLU A 108 -19.39 6.74 13.66
C GLU A 108 -18.20 7.61 14.09
N ILE A 109 -17.38 8.07 13.14
CA ILE A 109 -16.26 8.98 13.43
C ILE A 109 -16.78 10.30 14.02
N VAL A 110 -17.80 10.91 13.42
CA VAL A 110 -18.42 12.16 13.92
C VAL A 110 -19.05 11.95 15.28
N ALA A 111 -19.66 10.78 15.55
CA ALA A 111 -20.27 10.45 16.84
C ALA A 111 -19.28 10.38 18.01
N THR A 112 -17.97 10.28 17.74
CA THR A 112 -16.93 10.38 18.82
C THR A 112 -16.91 11.75 19.49
N GLY A 113 -17.48 12.77 18.86
CA GLY A 113 -17.40 14.17 19.34
C GLY A 113 -16.02 14.80 19.22
N LYS A 114 -15.03 14.08 18.67
CA LYS A 114 -13.66 14.58 18.46
C LYS A 114 -13.48 15.04 17.01
N ARG A 115 -12.62 16.03 16.80
CA ARG A 115 -12.29 16.50 15.46
C ARG A 115 -11.28 15.56 14.80
N ALA A 116 -11.77 14.62 14.01
CA ALA A 116 -10.96 13.67 13.27
C ALA A 116 -10.32 14.31 12.04
N ARG A 117 -9.11 13.87 11.72
CA ARG A 117 -8.46 14.09 10.42
C ARG A 117 -8.84 12.93 9.52
N ILE A 118 -9.43 13.22 8.37
CA ILE A 118 -9.95 12.18 7.49
C ILE A 118 -9.45 12.32 6.05
N HIS A 119 -9.35 11.17 5.37
CA HIS A 119 -9.22 11.08 3.92
C HIS A 119 -10.44 10.39 3.34
N ILE A 120 -11.14 11.06 2.44
CA ILE A 120 -12.35 10.53 1.78
C ILE A 120 -11.91 9.52 0.72
N GLU A 121 -12.40 8.29 0.79
CA GLU A 121 -12.16 7.27 -0.23
C GLU A 121 -13.30 7.26 -1.24
N VAL A 122 -12.96 7.37 -2.53
CA VAL A 122 -13.93 7.37 -3.63
C VAL A 122 -13.70 6.14 -4.49
N ASP A 123 -14.74 5.37 -4.77
CA ASP A 123 -14.68 4.31 -5.77
C ASP A 123 -14.80 4.90 -7.17
N THR A 124 -13.72 4.92 -7.89
CA THR A 124 -13.68 5.43 -9.26
C THR A 124 -13.77 4.33 -10.31
N GLY A 125 -13.94 3.06 -9.90
CA GLY A 125 -14.08 1.92 -10.80
C GLY A 125 -13.20 0.71 -10.47
N MET A 126 -12.71 0.59 -9.21
CA MET A 126 -12.07 -0.63 -8.71
C MET A 126 -13.09 -1.57 -8.03
N THR A 127 -14.18 -1.03 -7.53
CA THR A 127 -15.28 -1.76 -6.89
C THR A 127 -14.83 -2.58 -5.67
N ARG A 128 -13.96 -1.96 -4.84
CA ARG A 128 -13.44 -2.59 -3.63
C ARG A 128 -13.80 -1.82 -2.37
N GLY A 129 -13.66 -0.51 -2.36
CA GLY A 129 -13.93 0.40 -1.25
C GLY A 129 -14.09 1.81 -1.75
N GLY A 130 -14.70 2.66 -0.91
CA GLY A 130 -14.97 4.05 -1.24
C GLY A 130 -16.41 4.32 -1.62
N PHE A 131 -16.76 5.60 -1.55
CA PHE A 131 -18.10 6.08 -1.91
C PHE A 131 -18.40 5.84 -3.39
N LEU A 132 -19.59 5.30 -3.68
CA LEU A 132 -20.16 5.14 -5.00
C LEU A 132 -21.64 5.58 -4.96
N GLU A 133 -22.55 4.71 -4.55
CA GLU A 133 -23.99 5.01 -4.50
C GLU A 133 -24.34 6.09 -3.48
N GLU A 134 -23.68 6.08 -2.33
CA GLU A 134 -23.90 7.05 -1.23
C GLU A 134 -23.24 8.43 -1.47
N TRP A 135 -22.52 8.62 -2.60
CA TRP A 135 -21.74 9.84 -2.85
C TRP A 135 -22.56 11.11 -2.73
N SER A 136 -23.71 11.16 -3.41
CA SER A 136 -24.61 12.31 -3.40
C SER A 136 -25.21 12.61 -2.02
N GLU A 137 -25.42 11.59 -1.19
CA GLU A 137 -25.85 11.74 0.20
C GLU A 137 -24.72 12.23 1.07
N PHE A 138 -23.52 11.67 0.90
CA PHE A 138 -22.32 12.08 1.65
C PHE A 138 -21.96 13.55 1.42
N LEU A 139 -22.13 14.08 0.22
CA LEU A 139 -21.89 15.49 -0.10
C LEU A 139 -22.79 16.47 0.70
N LYS A 140 -23.89 16.00 1.30
CA LYS A 140 -24.77 16.79 2.17
C LYS A 140 -24.34 16.75 3.64
N SER A 141 -23.27 16.04 3.98
CA SER A 141 -22.81 15.88 5.34
C SER A 141 -22.26 17.16 5.94
N GLU A 142 -22.25 17.25 7.27
CA GLU A 142 -21.68 18.38 8.01
C GLU A 142 -20.17 18.21 8.19
N PHE A 143 -19.39 18.69 7.22
CA PHE A 143 -17.93 18.58 7.23
C PHE A 143 -17.22 19.45 8.29
N SER A 144 -17.91 20.41 8.91
CA SER A 144 -17.32 21.24 9.96
C SER A 144 -16.84 20.45 11.19
N LYS A 145 -17.38 19.23 11.39
CA LYS A 145 -17.03 18.33 12.51
C LYS A 145 -15.74 17.57 12.33
N VAL A 146 -15.17 17.57 11.13
CA VAL A 146 -13.94 16.87 10.78
C VAL A 146 -12.95 17.81 10.10
N GLU A 147 -11.69 17.38 9.98
CA GLU A 147 -10.72 17.99 9.06
C GLU A 147 -10.57 17.07 7.86
N VAL A 148 -11.06 17.49 6.70
CA VAL A 148 -10.83 16.77 5.45
C VAL A 148 -9.42 17.07 4.97
N VAL A 149 -8.49 16.19 5.32
CA VAL A 149 -7.07 16.29 4.93
C VAL A 149 -6.88 15.89 3.49
N GLY A 150 -7.52 14.80 3.06
CA GLY A 150 -7.33 14.29 1.72
C GLY A 150 -8.57 13.66 1.10
N VAL A 151 -8.47 13.43 -0.21
CA VAL A 151 -9.36 12.59 -1.01
C VAL A 151 -8.53 11.62 -1.81
N PHE A 152 -8.95 10.37 -1.89
CA PHE A 152 -8.22 9.35 -2.63
C PHE A 152 -9.10 8.29 -3.29
N SER A 153 -8.48 7.61 -4.23
CA SER A 153 -9.02 6.40 -4.85
C SER A 153 -7.89 5.43 -5.15
N HIS A 154 -8.19 4.32 -5.81
CA HIS A 154 -7.20 3.32 -6.19
C HIS A 154 -7.42 2.83 -7.61
N PHE A 155 -6.33 2.73 -8.39
CA PHE A 155 -6.40 2.16 -9.72
C PHE A 155 -6.57 0.64 -9.66
N ALA A 156 -7.44 0.13 -10.53
CA ALA A 156 -7.62 -1.30 -10.70
C ALA A 156 -6.51 -1.93 -11.57
N ARG A 157 -6.06 -1.21 -12.60
CA ARG A 157 -5.18 -1.73 -13.66
C ARG A 157 -4.05 -0.75 -14.04
N ALA A 158 -3.47 -0.05 -13.05
CA ALA A 158 -2.40 0.93 -13.33
C ALA A 158 -1.13 0.33 -13.95
N ASP A 159 -0.92 -0.95 -13.76
CA ASP A 159 0.15 -1.78 -14.34
C ASP A 159 -0.07 -2.06 -15.84
N GLU A 160 -1.31 -2.05 -16.30
CA GLU A 160 -1.68 -2.13 -17.71
C GLU A 160 -1.88 -0.70 -18.27
N VAL A 161 -0.78 -0.03 -18.59
CA VAL A 161 -0.69 1.42 -18.85
C VAL A 161 -1.66 1.92 -19.93
N SER A 162 -1.92 1.12 -20.97
CA SER A 162 -2.76 1.48 -22.11
C SER A 162 -4.26 1.29 -21.86
N GLU A 163 -4.66 0.71 -20.73
CA GLU A 163 -6.06 0.41 -20.44
C GLU A 163 -6.89 1.67 -20.27
N LYS A 164 -8.00 1.73 -21.02
CA LYS A 164 -8.95 2.84 -20.98
C LYS A 164 -9.51 3.06 -19.57
N GLN A 165 -9.66 2.00 -18.78
CA GLN A 165 -10.14 2.08 -17.40
C GLN A 165 -9.31 3.02 -16.54
N ASN A 166 -8.00 3.13 -16.78
CA ASN A 166 -7.13 4.07 -16.05
C ASN A 166 -7.52 5.53 -16.33
N GLN A 167 -7.89 5.85 -17.58
CA GLN A 167 -8.35 7.19 -17.96
C GLN A 167 -9.73 7.47 -17.37
N ASP A 168 -10.64 6.50 -17.43
CA ASP A 168 -11.99 6.61 -16.85
C ASP A 168 -11.93 6.82 -15.33
N GLN A 169 -11.06 6.06 -14.61
CA GLN A 169 -10.84 6.25 -13.18
C GLN A 169 -10.25 7.62 -12.83
N LEU A 170 -9.31 8.11 -13.64
CA LEU A 170 -8.75 9.46 -13.45
C LEU A 170 -9.81 10.54 -13.66
N ALA A 171 -10.65 10.40 -14.68
CA ALA A 171 -11.75 11.32 -14.93
C ALA A 171 -12.79 11.31 -13.78
N ASN A 172 -13.19 10.12 -13.32
CA ASN A 172 -14.10 9.97 -12.18
C ASN A 172 -13.52 10.58 -10.90
N PHE A 173 -12.22 10.43 -10.68
CA PHE A 173 -11.54 11.04 -9.52
C PHE A 173 -11.56 12.56 -9.59
N ASN A 174 -11.29 13.14 -10.76
CA ASN A 174 -11.37 14.59 -10.96
C ASN A 174 -12.81 15.12 -10.75
N ASN A 175 -13.83 14.39 -11.20
CA ASN A 175 -15.23 14.74 -10.96
C ASN A 175 -15.54 14.75 -9.45
N ALA A 176 -15.11 13.73 -8.71
CA ALA A 176 -15.33 13.68 -7.27
C ALA A 176 -14.62 14.84 -6.52
N ILE A 177 -13.43 15.24 -6.97
CA ILE A 177 -12.76 16.43 -6.43
C ILE A 177 -13.58 17.69 -6.70
N ALA A 178 -14.11 17.84 -7.92
CA ALA A 178 -14.95 19.00 -8.30
C ALA A 178 -16.25 19.05 -7.47
N ASP A 179 -16.87 17.90 -7.23
CA ASP A 179 -18.08 17.79 -6.39
C ASP A 179 -17.80 18.24 -4.95
N LEU A 180 -16.67 17.81 -4.36
CA LEU A 180 -16.26 18.26 -3.01
C LEU A 180 -16.06 19.77 -2.97
N VAL A 181 -15.38 20.33 -3.95
CA VAL A 181 -15.16 21.78 -4.04
C VAL A 181 -16.49 22.53 -4.18
N ALA A 182 -17.44 22.01 -4.95
CA ALA A 182 -18.76 22.61 -5.14
C ALA A 182 -19.57 22.71 -3.83
N VAL A 183 -19.35 21.80 -2.88
CA VAL A 183 -19.96 21.85 -1.53
C VAL A 183 -19.08 22.54 -0.50
N GLY A 184 -18.02 23.25 -0.91
CA GLY A 184 -17.14 24.02 -0.04
C GLY A 184 -16.05 23.19 0.68
N VAL A 185 -15.82 21.95 0.27
CA VAL A 185 -14.78 21.08 0.83
C VAL A 185 -13.58 21.08 -0.11
N THR A 186 -12.43 21.56 0.37
CA THR A 186 -11.18 21.60 -0.40
C THR A 186 -10.13 20.73 0.29
N PRO A 187 -10.00 19.44 -0.10
CA PRO A 187 -8.97 18.56 0.44
C PRO A 187 -7.56 19.10 0.11
N LYS A 188 -6.68 19.10 1.11
CA LYS A 188 -5.29 19.55 0.93
C LYS A 188 -4.50 18.58 0.07
N LEU A 189 -4.80 17.28 0.18
CA LEU A 189 -4.10 16.20 -0.51
C LEU A 189 -5.06 15.43 -1.40
N LYS A 190 -4.70 15.28 -2.65
CA LYS A 190 -5.35 14.40 -3.62
C LYS A 190 -4.36 13.28 -3.93
N HIS A 191 -4.78 12.03 -3.83
CA HIS A 191 -3.87 10.92 -4.08
C HIS A 191 -4.57 9.73 -4.74
N LEU A 192 -4.10 9.36 -5.92
CA LEU A 192 -4.65 8.27 -6.74
C LEU A 192 -3.56 7.22 -7.05
N ALA A 193 -2.35 7.66 -7.41
CA ALA A 193 -1.28 6.81 -7.87
C ALA A 193 -0.84 5.78 -6.82
N ASN A 194 -0.85 4.51 -7.20
CA ASN A 194 -0.16 3.40 -6.55
C ASN A 194 1.28 3.25 -7.09
N SER A 195 2.00 2.16 -6.78
CA SER A 195 3.36 1.94 -7.28
C SER A 195 3.46 1.95 -8.80
N ALA A 196 2.53 1.31 -9.51
CA ALA A 196 2.53 1.26 -10.97
C ALA A 196 2.31 2.65 -11.56
N ALA A 197 1.24 3.34 -11.15
CA ALA A 197 0.96 4.69 -11.61
C ALA A 197 2.06 5.69 -11.25
N THR A 198 2.73 5.54 -10.09
CA THR A 198 3.88 6.38 -9.73
C THR A 198 5.01 6.25 -10.74
N LEU A 199 5.24 5.04 -11.28
CA LEU A 199 6.29 4.79 -12.25
C LEU A 199 5.92 5.20 -13.69
N THR A 200 4.62 5.21 -14.03
CA THR A 200 4.17 5.26 -15.43
C THR A 200 3.24 6.42 -15.77
N ASN A 201 2.56 7.03 -14.79
CA ASN A 201 1.50 7.99 -15.05
C ASN A 201 1.63 9.25 -14.18
N GLN A 202 2.37 10.24 -14.69
CA GLN A 202 2.58 11.51 -13.99
C GLN A 202 1.29 12.32 -13.79
N SER A 203 0.29 12.17 -14.66
CA SER A 203 -0.98 12.89 -14.54
C SER A 203 -1.83 12.42 -13.35
N ALA A 204 -1.55 11.22 -12.83
CA ALA A 204 -2.23 10.66 -11.67
C ALA A 204 -1.47 10.88 -10.34
N ALA A 205 -0.32 11.54 -10.38
CA ALA A 205 0.53 11.72 -9.19
C ALA A 205 -0.10 12.66 -8.15
N PHE A 206 -0.82 13.68 -8.60
CA PHE A 206 -1.45 14.71 -7.74
C PHE A 206 -0.50 15.23 -6.65
N ASP A 207 -1.01 15.39 -5.41
CA ASP A 207 -0.24 15.93 -4.29
C ASP A 207 0.60 14.86 -3.58
N LEU A 208 0.17 13.58 -3.64
CA LEU A 208 0.76 12.48 -2.88
C LEU A 208 0.66 11.16 -3.64
N VAL A 209 1.78 10.46 -3.81
CA VAL A 209 1.83 9.11 -4.39
C VAL A 209 1.96 8.06 -3.28
N ARG A 210 1.36 6.87 -3.47
CA ARG A 210 1.35 5.79 -2.48
C ARG A 210 2.12 4.58 -3.01
N THR A 211 3.36 4.44 -2.56
CA THR A 211 4.24 3.37 -3.02
C THR A 211 4.26 2.21 -2.03
N GLY A 212 3.85 1.04 -2.50
CA GLY A 212 3.91 -0.22 -1.78
C GLY A 212 4.95 -1.13 -2.42
N ILE A 213 4.52 -2.02 -3.30
CA ILE A 213 5.34 -3.11 -3.83
C ILE A 213 6.68 -2.65 -4.43
N ALA A 214 6.73 -1.51 -5.12
CA ALA A 214 7.96 -0.98 -5.71
C ALA A 214 8.98 -0.57 -4.64
N MET A 215 8.53 -0.10 -3.48
CA MET A 215 9.42 0.26 -2.36
C MET A 215 10.19 -0.97 -1.84
N TYR A 216 9.62 -2.17 -1.96
CA TYR A 216 10.25 -3.43 -1.57
C TYR A 216 11.14 -4.04 -2.66
N GLY A 217 11.25 -3.35 -3.80
CA GLY A 217 12.12 -3.74 -4.90
C GLY A 217 11.48 -4.71 -5.89
N LEU A 218 10.15 -4.80 -5.89
CA LEU A 218 9.41 -5.64 -6.82
C LEU A 218 8.74 -4.79 -7.90
N THR A 219 8.81 -5.26 -9.15
CA THR A 219 8.00 -4.65 -10.21
C THR A 219 6.51 -4.89 -9.93
N PRO A 220 5.64 -3.89 -10.14
CA PRO A 220 4.19 -4.13 -10.06
C PRO A 220 3.68 -5.14 -11.07
N ASP A 221 4.29 -5.18 -12.27
CA ASP A 221 3.97 -6.10 -13.34
C ASP A 221 5.21 -6.39 -14.19
N LEU A 222 5.55 -7.67 -14.32
CA LEU A 222 6.74 -8.09 -15.08
C LEU A 222 6.53 -7.96 -16.59
N GLU A 223 5.32 -8.24 -17.06
CA GLU A 223 5.00 -8.29 -18.48
C GLU A 223 4.89 -6.87 -19.06
N ASN A 224 4.15 -5.98 -18.38
CA ASN A 224 3.87 -4.64 -18.87
C ASN A 224 4.93 -3.60 -18.50
N LEU A 225 5.58 -3.74 -17.34
CA LEU A 225 6.53 -2.74 -16.81
C LEU A 225 7.98 -3.21 -16.84
N GLY A 226 8.21 -4.50 -17.13
CA GLY A 226 9.53 -5.09 -17.13
C GLY A 226 10.04 -5.50 -15.75
N THR A 227 11.32 -5.83 -15.66
CA THR A 227 11.93 -6.36 -14.44
C THR A 227 12.19 -5.27 -13.39
N SER A 228 12.28 -5.64 -12.10
CA SER A 228 12.72 -4.72 -11.05
C SER A 228 14.07 -4.06 -11.39
N LYS A 229 14.98 -4.81 -12.01
CA LYS A 229 16.28 -4.29 -12.44
C LYS A 229 16.15 -3.21 -13.51
N SER A 230 15.29 -3.39 -14.53
CA SER A 230 15.06 -2.38 -15.58
C SER A 230 14.42 -1.11 -15.02
N LEU A 231 13.62 -1.23 -13.96
CA LEU A 231 13.03 -0.11 -13.23
C LEU A 231 14.00 0.54 -12.24
N GLY A 232 15.20 -0.02 -12.06
CA GLY A 232 16.21 0.46 -11.11
C GLY A 232 15.83 0.22 -9.66
N LEU A 233 15.03 -0.81 -9.39
CA LEU A 233 14.60 -1.20 -8.06
C LEU A 233 15.50 -2.31 -7.50
N LEU A 234 15.78 -2.27 -6.20
CA LEU A 234 16.61 -3.22 -5.47
C LEU A 234 15.74 -4.12 -4.59
N ALA A 235 15.85 -5.44 -4.75
CA ALA A 235 15.13 -6.39 -3.90
C ALA A 235 15.53 -6.22 -2.43
N ALA A 236 14.53 -6.01 -1.57
CA ALA A 236 14.76 -5.72 -0.15
C ALA A 236 14.76 -6.98 0.74
N MET A 237 14.27 -8.11 0.24
CA MET A 237 14.24 -9.36 1.00
C MET A 237 15.05 -10.46 0.30
N GLN A 238 15.84 -11.18 1.08
CA GLN A 238 16.52 -12.40 0.67
C GLN A 238 16.15 -13.53 1.63
N VAL A 239 15.50 -14.58 1.10
CA VAL A 239 15.22 -15.79 1.87
C VAL A 239 16.31 -16.82 1.62
N ARG A 240 16.87 -17.37 2.72
CA ARG A 240 17.86 -18.43 2.71
C ARG A 240 17.39 -19.58 3.58
N ALA A 241 17.66 -20.80 3.13
CA ALA A 241 17.39 -21.99 3.91
C ALA A 241 18.53 -23.01 3.72
N LYS A 242 18.75 -23.83 4.75
CA LYS A 242 19.72 -24.92 4.69
C LYS A 242 19.09 -26.13 4.02
N LEU A 243 19.90 -26.81 3.21
CA LEU A 243 19.50 -28.11 2.71
C LEU A 243 19.61 -29.14 3.84
N HIS A 244 18.51 -29.83 4.13
CA HIS A 244 18.48 -30.95 5.07
C HIS A 244 19.15 -32.21 4.47
N LEU A 245 18.90 -32.45 3.20
CA LEU A 245 19.40 -33.61 2.48
C LEU A 245 19.62 -33.26 1.01
N VAL A 246 20.67 -33.83 0.44
CA VAL A 246 20.92 -33.82 -1.02
C VAL A 246 21.12 -35.27 -1.48
N LYS A 247 20.37 -35.71 -2.48
CA LYS A 247 20.46 -37.08 -3.02
C LYS A 247 20.35 -37.11 -4.53
N LYS A 248 21.05 -38.06 -5.13
CA LYS A 248 20.90 -38.38 -6.55
C LYS A 248 19.76 -39.39 -6.74
N VAL A 249 18.93 -39.16 -7.72
CA VAL A 249 17.83 -40.06 -8.11
C VAL A 249 17.85 -40.26 -9.61
N PRO A 250 17.56 -41.50 -10.12
CA PRO A 250 17.46 -41.73 -11.55
C PRO A 250 16.23 -41.08 -12.16
N ALA A 251 16.19 -41.04 -13.47
CA ALA A 251 15.00 -40.67 -14.24
C ALA A 251 13.80 -41.52 -13.82
N ASN A 252 12.60 -40.94 -13.93
CA ASN A 252 11.32 -41.52 -13.53
C ASN A 252 11.18 -41.85 -12.04
N SER A 253 12.00 -41.24 -11.18
CA SER A 253 11.82 -41.37 -9.73
C SER A 253 10.65 -40.54 -9.29
N PRO A 254 9.69 -41.10 -8.50
CA PRO A 254 8.57 -40.33 -7.96
C PRO A 254 9.05 -39.35 -6.90
N VAL A 255 8.40 -38.17 -6.84
CA VAL A 255 8.74 -37.09 -5.90
C VAL A 255 7.56 -36.81 -4.96
N GLY A 256 7.79 -36.94 -3.65
CA GLY A 256 6.83 -36.57 -2.62
C GLY A 256 5.62 -37.48 -2.50
N TYR A 257 4.64 -37.02 -1.69
CA TYR A 257 3.40 -37.76 -1.45
C TYR A 257 2.55 -37.82 -2.72
N GLY A 258 1.92 -38.99 -2.93
CA GLY A 258 1.05 -39.22 -4.09
C GLY A 258 1.79 -39.40 -5.41
N ALA A 259 3.12 -39.23 -5.43
CA ALA A 259 3.93 -39.35 -6.65
C ALA A 259 3.36 -38.57 -7.84
N THR A 260 2.78 -37.39 -7.56
CA THR A 260 2.15 -36.51 -8.58
C THR A 260 3.15 -36.01 -9.62
N GLU A 261 4.41 -35.96 -9.24
CA GLU A 261 5.53 -35.58 -10.11
C GLU A 261 6.60 -36.67 -10.12
N SER A 262 7.33 -36.74 -11.21
CA SER A 262 8.51 -37.65 -11.36
C SER A 262 9.64 -36.91 -12.08
N THR A 263 10.86 -37.35 -11.83
CA THR A 263 12.04 -36.81 -12.52
C THR A 263 12.08 -37.22 -13.97
N SER A 264 12.22 -36.27 -14.89
CA SER A 264 12.32 -36.55 -16.34
C SER A 264 13.71 -37.03 -16.77
N ARG A 265 14.72 -36.91 -15.89
CA ARG A 265 16.13 -37.31 -16.14
C ARG A 265 16.79 -37.66 -14.83
N ASP A 266 17.99 -38.21 -14.84
CA ASP A 266 18.85 -38.34 -13.67
C ASP A 266 19.04 -36.98 -13.04
N THR A 267 18.69 -36.84 -11.76
CA THR A 267 18.53 -35.55 -11.10
C THR A 267 19.14 -35.58 -9.69
N VAL A 268 19.57 -34.41 -9.24
CA VAL A 268 19.95 -34.17 -7.84
C VAL A 268 18.79 -33.45 -7.15
N LEU A 269 18.20 -34.05 -6.12
CA LEU A 269 17.16 -33.48 -5.30
C LEU A 269 17.74 -32.90 -4.03
N GLY A 270 17.34 -31.68 -3.68
CA GLY A 270 17.63 -31.03 -2.40
C GLY A 270 16.34 -30.90 -1.56
N VAL A 271 16.39 -31.38 -0.32
CA VAL A 271 15.31 -31.17 0.65
C VAL A 271 15.65 -29.97 1.49
N VAL A 272 14.80 -28.95 1.41
CA VAL A 272 14.94 -27.71 2.19
C VAL A 272 14.25 -27.91 3.54
N ALA A 273 14.88 -27.39 4.62
CA ALA A 273 14.38 -27.53 6.00
C ALA A 273 13.20 -26.57 6.30
#